data_fb543c61b8960e83ed826c42cd51e1e6
#
_entry.id   fb543c61b8960e83ed826c42cd51e1e6
#
_cell.length_a   1.000
_cell.length_b   1.000
_cell.length_c   1.000
_cell.angle_alpha   90.00
_cell.angle_beta   90.00
_cell.angle_gamma   90.00
#
_symmetry.space_group_name_H-M   'P 1'
#
loop_
_entity.id
_entity.type
_entity.pdbx_description
1 polymer ?
#
loop_
_entity_poly.entity_id
_entity_poly.type
_entity_poly.pdbx_seq_one_letter_code
_entity_poly.pdbx_strand_id
1 'polypeptide(L)'
;MKIKENLYAYPFLDEMILHNVLRSSWPVISKEELELVKLRKYSALSESTQKKLKIFQLLLDEPLKVKKNEVTIPETAYLALTHQCNLKCVYCYAEADMTKNYPDQLSFIEWFQLLEQLKDCGVKKVIFTGGEIGLNHDSLKYIDYAYQLGLSVGLITNGTLIGKKRNAQFLADRCESMTISLDSIDKEENDKNRGRGCYEIAMRGIRNLLDIGFHNIYVNATVTNYNLKSVDQTIEFFKENGIAYKLGGFSELGRGSMADISLSFEERKEIECKEKSAQRSAFLKPFTIKESCGLGLGEFVINPVGDIFACKLLETDDYKLGNIRKNKLADIYNHKEIELLESQNIHHLSGCQTCSFRYLCGGGCRAQHYYHTNDIHGVDRSECQLLQELIKNQMYRIWKQTEMT
;
A
#
# COMPACT_ATOMS: atom_id res chain seq x y z
N MET A 1 -18.15 -12.65 -17.49
CA MET A 1 -19.43 -13.36 -17.76
C MET A 1 -19.77 -14.28 -16.60
N LYS A 2 -20.98 -14.23 -16.07
CA LYS A 2 -21.46 -15.12 -15.02
C LYS A 2 -21.86 -16.47 -15.62
N ILE A 3 -21.32 -17.58 -15.12
CA ILE A 3 -21.65 -18.96 -15.56
C ILE A 3 -22.76 -19.55 -14.71
N LYS A 4 -22.59 -19.46 -13.39
CA LYS A 4 -23.59 -19.76 -12.36
C LYS A 4 -23.39 -18.80 -11.19
N GLU A 5 -24.17 -18.93 -10.12
CA GLU A 5 -23.90 -18.18 -8.90
C GLU A 5 -22.46 -18.47 -8.43
N ASN A 6 -21.71 -17.43 -8.14
CA ASN A 6 -20.30 -17.49 -7.70
C ASN A 6 -19.26 -18.03 -8.71
N LEU A 7 -19.65 -18.44 -9.92
CA LEU A 7 -18.73 -18.88 -10.95
C LEU A 7 -18.76 -17.93 -12.16
N TYR A 8 -17.62 -17.33 -12.46
CA TYR A 8 -17.46 -16.34 -13.52
C TYR A 8 -16.35 -16.76 -14.50
N ALA A 9 -16.46 -16.30 -15.74
CA ALA A 9 -15.40 -16.44 -16.73
C ALA A 9 -15.01 -15.07 -17.28
N TYR A 10 -13.71 -14.84 -17.40
CA TYR A 10 -13.13 -13.61 -17.94
C TYR A 10 -12.24 -13.96 -19.11
N PRO A 11 -12.40 -13.26 -20.27
CA PRO A 11 -11.45 -13.41 -21.36
C PRO A 11 -10.11 -12.78 -20.96
N PHE A 12 -9.03 -13.47 -21.30
CA PHE A 12 -7.69 -12.97 -21.15
C PHE A 12 -6.80 -13.55 -22.25
N LEU A 13 -6.31 -12.71 -23.13
CA LEU A 13 -5.68 -13.11 -24.35
C LEU A 13 -6.58 -14.08 -25.15
N ASP A 14 -6.06 -15.23 -25.56
CA ASP A 14 -6.83 -16.27 -26.28
C ASP A 14 -7.49 -17.32 -25.37
N GLU A 15 -7.30 -17.19 -24.05
CA GLU A 15 -7.78 -18.12 -23.05
C GLU A 15 -8.91 -17.52 -22.18
N MET A 16 -9.44 -18.32 -21.25
CA MET A 16 -10.50 -17.92 -20.33
C MET A 16 -10.08 -18.20 -18.89
N ILE A 17 -10.10 -17.19 -18.04
CA ILE A 17 -9.96 -17.38 -16.60
C ILE A 17 -11.32 -17.77 -16.03
N LEU A 18 -11.42 -18.97 -15.48
CA LEU A 18 -12.62 -19.45 -14.79
C LEU A 18 -12.46 -19.23 -13.28
N HIS A 19 -13.29 -18.41 -12.65
CA HIS A 19 -13.12 -17.95 -11.28
C HIS A 19 -14.32 -18.30 -10.40
N ASN A 20 -14.09 -19.06 -9.33
CA ASN A 20 -15.04 -19.23 -8.24
C ASN A 20 -14.78 -18.19 -7.15
N VAL A 21 -15.73 -17.27 -6.98
CA VAL A 21 -15.60 -16.12 -6.05
C VAL A 21 -15.49 -16.57 -4.60
N LEU A 22 -16.30 -17.56 -4.19
CA LEU A 22 -16.33 -18.04 -2.80
C LEU A 22 -15.08 -18.83 -2.40
N ARG A 23 -14.43 -19.44 -3.39
CA ARG A 23 -13.20 -20.22 -3.19
C ARG A 23 -11.93 -19.42 -3.49
N SER A 24 -12.09 -18.23 -4.09
CA SER A 24 -10.99 -17.41 -4.62
C SER A 24 -9.98 -18.26 -5.41
N SER A 25 -10.52 -19.15 -6.24
CA SER A 25 -9.78 -20.11 -7.01
C SER A 25 -10.06 -19.93 -8.50
N TRP A 26 -9.03 -20.11 -9.34
CA TRP A 26 -9.13 -19.86 -10.77
C TRP A 26 -8.14 -20.72 -11.59
N PRO A 27 -8.58 -21.62 -12.41
CA PRO A 27 -7.82 -22.15 -13.53
C PRO A 27 -8.03 -21.30 -14.78
N VAL A 28 -7.09 -21.45 -15.71
CA VAL A 28 -7.24 -20.99 -17.08
C VAL A 28 -7.62 -22.19 -17.95
N ILE A 29 -8.57 -22.00 -18.84
CA ILE A 29 -9.11 -23.01 -19.77
C ILE A 29 -9.28 -22.43 -21.16
N SER A 30 -9.45 -23.27 -22.19
CA SER A 30 -9.73 -22.80 -23.53
C SER A 30 -11.17 -22.28 -23.69
N LYS A 31 -11.42 -21.55 -24.76
CA LYS A 31 -12.78 -21.07 -25.10
C LYS A 31 -13.75 -22.22 -25.36
N GLU A 32 -13.29 -23.29 -26.00
CA GLU A 32 -14.04 -24.51 -26.29
C GLU A 32 -14.44 -25.23 -25.00
N GLU A 33 -13.50 -25.38 -24.08
CA GLU A 33 -13.76 -25.99 -22.79
C GLU A 33 -14.75 -25.17 -21.95
N LEU A 34 -14.70 -23.82 -22.05
CA LEU A 34 -15.68 -22.97 -21.40
C LEU A 34 -17.12 -23.27 -21.85
N GLU A 35 -17.34 -23.53 -23.16
CA GLU A 35 -18.68 -23.90 -23.65
C GLU A 35 -19.15 -25.23 -23.05
N LEU A 36 -18.25 -26.18 -22.89
CA LEU A 36 -18.58 -27.44 -22.20
C LEU A 36 -18.94 -27.24 -20.72
N VAL A 37 -18.23 -26.34 -20.03
CA VAL A 37 -18.54 -25.97 -18.64
C VAL A 37 -19.91 -25.30 -18.53
N LYS A 38 -20.27 -24.40 -19.46
CA LYS A 38 -21.59 -23.76 -19.51
C LYS A 38 -22.71 -24.78 -19.70
N LEU A 39 -22.48 -25.75 -20.55
CA LEU A 39 -23.44 -26.85 -20.83
C LEU A 39 -23.43 -27.96 -19.77
N ARG A 40 -22.61 -27.83 -18.73
CA ARG A 40 -22.39 -28.84 -17.66
C ARG A 40 -21.92 -30.19 -18.19
N LYS A 41 -21.26 -30.22 -19.34
CA LYS A 41 -20.73 -31.44 -19.98
C LYS A 41 -19.30 -31.72 -19.48
N TYR A 42 -19.15 -31.87 -18.16
CA TYR A 42 -17.83 -31.97 -17.52
C TYR A 42 -17.04 -33.21 -17.95
N SER A 43 -17.70 -34.31 -18.32
CA SER A 43 -17.06 -35.53 -18.81
C SER A 43 -16.43 -35.38 -20.20
N ALA A 44 -16.85 -34.37 -20.96
CA ALA A 44 -16.27 -34.06 -22.28
C ALA A 44 -15.07 -33.13 -22.24
N LEU A 45 -14.71 -32.59 -21.05
CA LEU A 45 -13.52 -31.78 -20.85
C LEU A 45 -12.25 -32.65 -20.95
N SER A 46 -11.11 -32.05 -21.28
CA SER A 46 -9.82 -32.73 -21.16
C SER A 46 -9.58 -33.23 -19.73
N GLU A 47 -8.85 -34.34 -19.60
CA GLU A 47 -8.48 -34.88 -18.27
C GLU A 47 -7.80 -33.83 -17.41
N SER A 48 -6.92 -33.00 -18.01
CA SER A 48 -6.25 -31.87 -17.35
C SER A 48 -7.28 -30.90 -16.77
N THR A 49 -8.26 -30.46 -17.55
CA THR A 49 -9.29 -29.50 -17.08
C THR A 49 -10.22 -30.12 -16.04
N GLN A 50 -10.61 -31.39 -16.19
CA GLN A 50 -11.39 -32.09 -15.15
C GLN A 50 -10.62 -32.11 -13.83
N LYS A 51 -9.33 -32.42 -13.85
CA LYS A 51 -8.44 -32.40 -12.69
C LYS A 51 -8.35 -30.98 -12.07
N LYS A 52 -8.21 -29.94 -12.91
CA LYS A 52 -8.21 -28.54 -12.47
C LYS A 52 -9.50 -28.17 -11.75
N LEU A 53 -10.69 -28.49 -12.33
CA LEU A 53 -11.98 -28.21 -11.72
C LEU A 53 -12.12 -28.84 -10.33
N LYS A 54 -11.60 -30.06 -10.15
CA LYS A 54 -11.63 -30.79 -8.88
C LYS A 54 -10.65 -30.22 -7.86
N ILE A 55 -9.39 -30.03 -8.23
CA ILE A 55 -8.33 -29.51 -7.35
C ILE A 55 -8.67 -28.09 -6.85
N PHE A 56 -9.11 -27.22 -7.74
CA PHE A 56 -9.49 -25.85 -7.41
C PHE A 56 -10.89 -25.71 -6.84
N GLN A 57 -11.61 -26.84 -6.65
CA GLN A 57 -12.93 -26.88 -6.04
C GLN A 57 -13.91 -25.89 -6.69
N LEU A 58 -13.81 -25.69 -8.00
CA LEU A 58 -14.53 -24.64 -8.73
C LEU A 58 -16.04 -24.78 -8.74
N LEU A 59 -16.54 -25.99 -8.56
CA LEU A 59 -17.96 -26.27 -8.59
C LEU A 59 -18.62 -26.25 -7.20
N LEU A 60 -17.84 -26.07 -6.12
CA LEU A 60 -18.36 -25.96 -4.77
C LEU A 60 -18.94 -24.57 -4.53
N ASP A 61 -20.09 -24.54 -3.87
CA ASP A 61 -20.80 -23.31 -3.52
C ASP A 61 -20.59 -22.90 -2.03
N GLU A 62 -19.74 -23.60 -1.32
CA GLU A 62 -19.37 -23.28 0.06
C GLU A 62 -18.23 -22.24 0.09
N PRO A 63 -18.36 -21.14 0.86
CA PRO A 63 -17.28 -20.17 1.01
C PRO A 63 -16.09 -20.78 1.75
N LEU A 64 -14.89 -20.31 1.42
CA LEU A 64 -13.74 -20.55 2.27
C LEU A 64 -14.00 -19.89 3.64
N LYS A 65 -13.72 -20.62 4.70
CA LYS A 65 -13.78 -20.05 6.06
C LYS A 65 -12.62 -19.05 6.19
N VAL A 66 -12.94 -17.78 6.13
CA VAL A 66 -12.00 -16.71 6.50
C VAL A 66 -12.00 -16.64 8.01
N LYS A 67 -10.81 -16.75 8.61
CA LYS A 67 -10.68 -16.55 10.06
C LYS A 67 -10.98 -15.07 10.32
N LYS A 68 -12.05 -14.75 11.04
CA LYS A 68 -12.27 -13.39 11.52
C LYS A 68 -11.12 -13.06 12.45
N ASN A 69 -10.35 -12.05 12.09
CA ASN A 69 -9.39 -11.48 13.03
C ASN A 69 -10.19 -10.61 14.00
N GLU A 70 -9.97 -10.81 15.28
CA GLU A 70 -10.45 -9.85 16.28
C GLU A 70 -9.79 -8.50 15.99
N VAL A 71 -10.57 -7.42 16.12
CA VAL A 71 -10.04 -6.06 15.98
C VAL A 71 -9.17 -5.78 17.19
N THR A 72 -7.89 -5.72 16.98
CA THR A 72 -6.90 -5.42 18.02
C THR A 72 -6.05 -4.23 17.55
N ILE A 73 -5.34 -3.62 18.49
CA ILE A 73 -4.37 -2.57 18.16
C ILE A 73 -3.38 -3.15 17.14
N PRO A 74 -3.17 -2.48 16.00
CA PRO A 74 -2.21 -2.94 15.00
C PRO A 74 -0.79 -2.98 15.53
N GLU A 75 -0.02 -3.97 15.08
CA GLU A 75 1.39 -4.11 15.48
C GLU A 75 2.30 -3.01 14.87
N THR A 76 1.79 -2.20 13.94
CA THR A 76 2.55 -1.14 13.25
C THR A 76 1.88 0.22 13.43
N ALA A 77 2.65 1.20 13.92
CA ALA A 77 2.24 2.60 14.03
C ALA A 77 3.11 3.49 13.15
N TYR A 78 2.49 4.38 12.36
CA TYR A 78 3.16 5.48 11.69
C TYR A 78 3.15 6.70 12.58
N LEU A 79 4.31 7.33 12.76
CA LEU A 79 4.48 8.51 13.61
C LEU A 79 4.92 9.69 12.72
N ALA A 80 3.98 10.57 12.41
CA ALA A 80 4.26 11.79 11.67
C ALA A 80 4.75 12.85 12.65
N LEU A 81 6.09 13.02 12.77
CA LEU A 81 6.69 13.95 13.74
C LEU A 81 6.46 15.43 13.42
N THR A 82 6.17 15.74 12.16
CA THR A 82 5.91 17.11 11.68
C THR A 82 5.21 17.05 10.34
N HIS A 83 4.41 18.07 10.04
CA HIS A 83 3.88 18.29 8.68
C HIS A 83 4.72 19.31 7.89
N GLN A 84 5.78 19.88 8.49
CA GLN A 84 6.73 20.71 7.76
C GLN A 84 7.57 19.85 6.81
N CYS A 85 7.83 20.38 5.62
CA CYS A 85 8.67 19.74 4.62
C CYS A 85 9.49 20.79 3.87
N ASN A 86 10.75 20.50 3.62
CA ASN A 86 11.63 21.34 2.81
C ASN A 86 11.42 21.13 1.29
N LEU A 87 10.51 20.23 0.91
CA LEU A 87 10.08 20.01 -0.48
C LEU A 87 8.62 20.40 -0.66
N LYS A 88 8.23 20.58 -1.93
CA LYS A 88 6.85 20.89 -2.33
C LYS A 88 6.42 20.03 -3.50
N CYS A 89 6.45 18.71 -3.31
CA CYS A 89 6.09 17.74 -4.34
C CYS A 89 4.69 18.02 -4.91
N VAL A 90 4.56 17.92 -6.24
CA VAL A 90 3.32 18.27 -6.96
C VAL A 90 2.12 17.39 -6.58
N TYR A 91 2.38 16.18 -6.10
CA TYR A 91 1.37 15.16 -5.73
C TYR A 91 1.27 14.94 -4.22
N CYS A 92 1.81 15.81 -3.36
CA CYS A 92 1.83 15.55 -1.93
C CYS A 92 0.42 15.52 -1.34
N TYR A 93 -0.01 14.35 -0.88
CA TYR A 93 -1.33 14.16 -0.26
C TYR A 93 -1.49 14.94 1.05
N ALA A 94 -0.41 15.12 1.82
CA ALA A 94 -0.40 15.86 3.08
C ALA A 94 -0.22 17.36 2.88
N GLU A 95 -0.08 17.83 1.63
CA GLU A 95 0.22 19.24 1.30
C GLU A 95 1.39 19.83 2.11
N ALA A 96 2.31 18.98 2.54
CA ALA A 96 3.42 19.34 3.39
C ALA A 96 4.31 20.39 2.73
N ASP A 97 4.67 21.42 3.48
CA ASP A 97 5.64 22.46 3.14
C ASP A 97 6.16 23.16 4.42
N MET A 98 7.01 24.15 4.28
CA MET A 98 7.59 24.86 5.44
C MET A 98 6.59 25.65 6.28
N THR A 99 5.39 25.92 5.75
CA THR A 99 4.34 26.70 6.45
C THR A 99 3.44 25.86 7.34
N LYS A 100 3.45 24.53 7.16
CA LYS A 100 2.61 23.57 7.92
C LYS A 100 3.15 23.37 9.34
N ASN A 101 3.05 24.42 10.15
CA ASN A 101 3.40 24.39 11.57
C ASN A 101 2.14 24.53 12.42
N TYR A 102 1.89 23.56 13.28
CA TYR A 102 0.72 23.56 14.18
C TYR A 102 1.17 23.98 15.57
N PRO A 103 0.48 24.96 16.24
CA PRO A 103 0.86 25.44 17.55
C PRO A 103 0.75 24.37 18.65
N ASP A 104 -0.14 23.39 18.48
CA ASP A 104 -0.44 22.36 19.47
C ASP A 104 0.29 21.04 19.20
N GLN A 105 1.46 21.08 18.55
CA GLN A 105 2.26 19.87 18.35
C GLN A 105 2.62 19.20 19.69
N LEU A 106 2.77 17.88 19.65
CA LEU A 106 3.24 17.11 20.79
C LEU A 106 4.62 17.61 21.24
N SER A 107 4.74 17.83 22.52
CA SER A 107 6.01 18.19 23.15
C SER A 107 6.99 17.02 23.15
N PHE A 108 8.25 17.32 23.43
CA PHE A 108 9.31 16.32 23.57
C PHE A 108 8.90 15.19 24.55
N ILE A 109 8.34 15.52 25.70
CA ILE A 109 7.94 14.55 26.72
C ILE A 109 6.76 13.70 26.25
N GLU A 110 5.77 14.29 25.57
CA GLU A 110 4.61 13.56 25.07
C GLU A 110 4.99 12.52 24.02
N TRP A 111 5.98 12.79 23.15
CA TRP A 111 6.49 11.80 22.20
C TRP A 111 7.15 10.60 22.91
N PHE A 112 7.91 10.81 23.98
CA PHE A 112 8.50 9.73 24.76
C PHE A 112 7.42 8.88 25.42
N GLN A 113 6.46 9.52 26.10
CA GLN A 113 5.32 8.84 26.72
C GLN A 113 4.47 8.06 25.70
N LEU A 114 4.31 8.60 24.50
CA LEU A 114 3.61 7.90 23.41
C LEU A 114 4.37 6.63 22.99
N LEU A 115 5.68 6.69 22.85
CA LEU A 115 6.48 5.51 22.50
C LEU A 115 6.38 4.41 23.54
N GLU A 116 6.36 4.77 24.83
CA GLU A 116 6.12 3.82 25.94
C GLU A 116 4.71 3.20 25.83
N GLN A 117 3.67 4.03 25.65
CA GLN A 117 2.30 3.55 25.51
C GLN A 117 2.14 2.60 24.30
N LEU A 118 2.77 2.92 23.17
CA LEU A 118 2.75 2.05 21.98
C LEU A 118 3.35 0.68 22.31
N LYS A 119 4.49 0.65 23.00
CA LYS A 119 5.14 -0.59 23.43
C LYS A 119 4.25 -1.40 24.36
N ASP A 120 3.69 -0.75 25.38
CA ASP A 120 2.82 -1.38 26.38
C ASP A 120 1.53 -1.95 25.77
N CYS A 121 1.02 -1.30 24.72
CA CYS A 121 -0.13 -1.77 23.94
C CYS A 121 0.17 -2.89 22.93
N GLY A 122 1.42 -3.36 22.88
CA GLY A 122 1.81 -4.48 22.00
C GLY A 122 2.19 -4.08 20.58
N VAL A 123 2.37 -2.79 20.28
CA VAL A 123 2.96 -2.34 19.03
C VAL A 123 4.38 -2.87 18.93
N LYS A 124 4.71 -3.48 17.78
CA LYS A 124 6.03 -4.08 17.53
C LYS A 124 6.91 -3.20 16.65
N LYS A 125 6.29 -2.42 15.78
CA LYS A 125 6.99 -1.59 14.78
C LYS A 125 6.47 -0.17 14.79
N VAL A 126 7.39 0.79 14.79
CA VAL A 126 7.10 2.20 14.56
C VAL A 126 7.79 2.67 13.27
N ILE A 127 7.06 3.45 12.47
CA ILE A 127 7.60 4.01 11.22
C ILE A 127 7.54 5.52 11.35
N PHE A 128 8.71 6.12 11.53
CA PHE A 128 8.82 7.56 11.60
C PHE A 128 8.71 8.19 10.21
N THR A 129 7.85 9.20 10.12
CA THR A 129 7.49 9.89 8.88
C THR A 129 7.06 11.33 9.16
N GLY A 130 6.34 11.95 8.24
CA GLY A 130 5.76 13.29 8.35
C GLY A 130 5.84 14.02 7.01
N GLY A 131 6.01 15.33 7.06
CA GLY A 131 6.45 16.08 5.89
C GLY A 131 7.87 15.68 5.54
N GLU A 132 8.85 16.18 6.30
CA GLU A 132 10.20 15.62 6.32
C GLU A 132 10.70 15.53 7.76
N ILE A 133 10.95 14.32 8.18
CA ILE A 133 11.36 14.00 9.55
C ILE A 133 12.63 14.74 9.99
N GLY A 134 13.56 15.01 9.05
CA GLY A 134 14.80 15.73 9.32
C GLY A 134 14.61 17.19 9.72
N LEU A 135 13.40 17.73 9.61
CA LEU A 135 13.07 19.09 10.10
C LEU A 135 12.67 19.11 11.57
N ASN A 136 12.29 17.97 12.14
CA ASN A 136 12.10 17.87 13.57
C ASN A 136 13.48 17.65 14.22
N HIS A 137 13.93 18.60 15.05
CA HIS A 137 15.30 18.61 15.62
C HIS A 137 15.53 17.50 16.64
N ASP A 138 14.49 16.93 17.22
CA ASP A 138 14.55 15.83 18.19
C ASP A 138 14.32 14.45 17.54
N SER A 139 14.11 14.38 16.24
CA SER A 139 13.79 13.13 15.53
C SER A 139 14.77 11.98 15.82
N LEU A 140 16.08 12.26 15.86
CA LEU A 140 17.10 11.26 16.19
C LEU A 140 16.97 10.74 17.63
N LYS A 141 16.53 11.56 18.58
CA LYS A 141 16.30 11.14 19.97
C LYS A 141 15.09 10.23 20.09
N TYR A 142 13.99 10.52 19.36
CA TYR A 142 12.80 9.66 19.34
C TYR A 142 13.10 8.32 18.71
N ILE A 143 13.87 8.30 17.62
CA ILE A 143 14.32 7.08 16.95
C ILE A 143 15.19 6.23 17.89
N ASP A 144 16.16 6.86 18.57
CA ASP A 144 17.02 6.17 19.53
C ASP A 144 16.20 5.56 20.69
N TYR A 145 15.26 6.32 21.21
CA TYR A 145 14.42 5.85 22.32
C TYR A 145 13.51 4.69 21.89
N ALA A 146 12.88 4.77 20.74
CA ALA A 146 12.08 3.67 20.20
C ALA A 146 12.92 2.39 20.05
N TYR A 147 14.15 2.51 19.55
CA TYR A 147 15.10 1.40 19.45
C TYR A 147 15.45 0.83 20.85
N GLN A 148 15.72 1.70 21.85
CA GLN A 148 16.02 1.28 23.22
C GLN A 148 14.84 0.55 23.89
N LEU A 149 13.60 0.92 23.56
CA LEU A 149 12.39 0.22 24.00
C LEU A 149 12.23 -1.15 23.32
N GLY A 150 13.09 -1.52 22.37
CA GLY A 150 13.03 -2.76 21.61
C GLY A 150 11.88 -2.78 20.57
N LEU A 151 11.48 -1.61 20.07
CA LEU A 151 10.60 -1.49 18.91
C LEU A 151 11.41 -1.66 17.64
N SER A 152 10.85 -2.35 16.64
CA SER A 152 11.38 -2.31 15.28
C SER A 152 11.15 -0.91 14.69
N VAL A 153 12.19 -0.28 14.19
CA VAL A 153 12.14 1.10 13.69
C VAL A 153 12.24 1.15 12.17
N GLY A 154 11.26 1.75 11.53
CA GLY A 154 11.28 2.14 10.12
C GLY A 154 11.38 3.65 9.96
N LEU A 155 11.92 4.09 8.83
CA LEU A 155 12.06 5.51 8.49
C LEU A 155 11.53 5.77 7.08
N ILE A 156 10.78 6.86 6.89
CA ILE A 156 10.44 7.40 5.57
C ILE A 156 10.97 8.83 5.48
N THR A 157 11.80 9.11 4.48
CA THR A 157 12.47 10.42 4.29
C THR A 157 12.65 10.75 2.81
N ASN A 158 12.76 12.04 2.51
CA ASN A 158 13.21 12.53 1.21
C ASN A 158 14.74 12.48 1.03
N GLY A 159 15.47 12.00 2.03
CA GLY A 159 16.92 11.89 2.03
C GLY A 159 17.66 13.00 2.78
N THR A 160 16.97 14.07 3.18
CA THR A 160 17.60 15.22 3.87
C THR A 160 18.33 14.78 5.15
N LEU A 161 17.67 13.94 5.97
CA LEU A 161 18.23 13.51 7.25
C LEU A 161 19.48 12.65 7.08
N ILE A 162 19.45 11.73 6.12
CA ILE A 162 20.55 10.78 5.80
C ILE A 162 21.61 11.35 4.87
N GLY A 163 21.45 12.56 4.39
CA GLY A 163 22.45 13.27 3.59
C GLY A 163 23.77 13.57 4.33
N LYS A 164 23.76 13.53 5.67
CA LYS A 164 24.95 13.62 6.52
C LYS A 164 25.41 12.21 6.91
N LYS A 165 26.66 11.83 6.58
CA LYS A 165 27.18 10.47 6.85
C LYS A 165 27.01 10.03 8.32
N ARG A 166 27.24 10.93 9.29
CA ARG A 166 27.06 10.61 10.70
C ARG A 166 25.61 10.24 11.06
N ASN A 167 24.63 10.90 10.42
CA ASN A 167 23.21 10.57 10.64
C ASN A 167 22.85 9.26 9.96
N ALA A 168 23.37 9.02 8.74
CA ALA A 168 23.18 7.76 8.03
C ALA A 168 23.69 6.58 8.86
N GLN A 169 24.90 6.67 9.45
CA GLN A 169 25.45 5.65 10.35
C GLN A 169 24.60 5.47 11.60
N PHE A 170 24.24 6.56 12.29
CA PHE A 170 23.41 6.52 13.47
C PHE A 170 22.07 5.82 13.25
N LEU A 171 21.44 6.11 12.08
CA LEU A 171 20.16 5.53 11.71
C LEU A 171 20.29 4.07 11.24
N ALA A 172 21.38 3.72 10.55
CA ALA A 172 21.66 2.35 10.13
C ALA A 172 21.80 1.39 11.33
N ASP A 173 22.33 1.88 12.45
CA ASP A 173 22.50 1.09 13.67
C ASP A 173 21.17 0.88 14.42
N ARG A 174 20.10 1.62 14.08
CA ARG A 174 18.82 1.64 14.82
C ARG A 174 17.61 1.26 14.02
N CYS A 175 17.63 1.56 12.73
CA CYS A 175 16.49 1.30 11.86
C CYS A 175 16.60 -0.08 11.21
N GLU A 176 15.50 -0.83 11.27
CA GLU A 176 15.36 -2.07 10.52
C GLU A 176 15.30 -1.80 9.01
N SER A 177 14.65 -0.71 8.60
CA SER A 177 14.46 -0.36 7.19
C SER A 177 14.35 1.14 6.98
N MET A 178 14.79 1.62 5.82
CA MET A 178 14.63 3.01 5.41
C MET A 178 14.00 3.10 4.04
N THR A 179 12.92 3.89 3.94
CA THR A 179 12.26 4.19 2.68
C THR A 179 12.62 5.60 2.23
N ILE A 180 13.21 5.70 1.05
CA ILE A 180 13.68 6.97 0.48
C ILE A 180 12.79 7.33 -0.70
N SER A 181 12.43 8.59 -0.75
CA SER A 181 11.58 9.15 -1.79
C SER A 181 12.41 9.56 -3.01
N LEU A 182 12.32 8.81 -4.11
CA LEU A 182 13.00 9.10 -5.38
C LEU A 182 12.13 8.58 -6.53
N ASP A 183 11.70 9.46 -7.44
CA ASP A 183 10.74 9.11 -8.49
C ASP A 183 11.37 8.70 -9.80
N SER A 184 12.57 9.21 -10.10
CA SER A 184 13.31 8.93 -11.33
C SER A 184 14.80 9.03 -11.11
N ILE A 185 15.56 8.25 -11.87
CA ILE A 185 17.04 8.44 -11.99
C ILE A 185 17.38 9.59 -12.92
N ASP A 186 16.46 10.07 -13.73
CA ASP A 186 16.59 11.33 -14.43
C ASP A 186 16.35 12.48 -13.45
N LYS A 187 17.37 13.32 -13.30
CA LYS A 187 17.37 14.43 -12.36
C LYS A 187 16.28 15.46 -12.65
N GLU A 188 16.08 15.80 -13.91
CA GLU A 188 15.13 16.84 -14.30
C GLU A 188 13.70 16.37 -14.07
N GLU A 189 13.39 15.14 -14.43
CA GLU A 189 12.08 14.51 -14.18
C GLU A 189 11.80 14.38 -12.68
N ASN A 190 12.77 13.89 -11.91
CA ASN A 190 12.63 13.77 -10.47
C ASN A 190 12.40 15.14 -9.79
N ASP A 191 13.21 16.15 -10.17
CA ASP A 191 13.13 17.50 -9.62
C ASP A 191 11.83 18.22 -10.06
N LYS A 192 11.28 17.89 -11.22
CA LYS A 192 9.97 18.40 -11.67
C LYS A 192 8.82 17.88 -10.80
N ASN A 193 8.89 16.63 -10.37
CA ASN A 193 7.93 16.03 -9.46
C ASN A 193 8.04 16.54 -8.02
N ARG A 194 9.26 16.59 -7.50
CA ARG A 194 9.52 16.77 -6.05
C ARG A 194 10.05 18.14 -5.66
N GLY A 195 10.60 18.88 -6.61
CA GLY A 195 11.23 20.16 -6.39
C GLY A 195 12.73 20.13 -6.68
N ARG A 196 13.26 21.29 -7.08
CA ARG A 196 14.65 21.46 -7.50
C ARG A 196 15.65 21.00 -6.43
N GLY A 197 16.60 20.14 -6.84
CA GLY A 197 17.70 19.67 -5.99
C GLY A 197 17.36 18.44 -5.15
N CYS A 198 16.11 17.95 -5.18
CA CYS A 198 15.73 16.79 -4.38
C CYS A 198 16.38 15.49 -4.89
N TYR A 199 16.66 15.36 -6.19
CA TYR A 199 17.43 14.25 -6.74
C TYR A 199 18.78 14.07 -6.05
N GLU A 200 19.55 15.16 -5.98
CA GLU A 200 20.88 15.12 -5.36
C GLU A 200 20.82 14.78 -3.86
N ILE A 201 19.79 15.27 -3.18
CA ILE A 201 19.57 14.98 -1.75
C ILE A 201 19.29 13.49 -1.55
N ALA A 202 18.34 12.93 -2.30
CA ALA A 202 17.96 11.53 -2.21
C ALA A 202 19.11 10.59 -2.58
N MET A 203 19.78 10.86 -3.73
CA MET A 203 20.90 10.05 -4.20
C MET A 203 22.09 10.08 -3.25
N ARG A 204 22.39 11.23 -2.64
CA ARG A 204 23.42 11.33 -1.61
C ARG A 204 23.07 10.49 -0.39
N GLY A 205 21.81 10.53 0.05
CA GLY A 205 21.34 9.70 1.15
C GLY A 205 21.47 8.21 0.87
N ILE A 206 21.06 7.78 -0.32
CA ILE A 206 21.18 6.37 -0.77
C ILE A 206 22.66 5.94 -0.78
N ARG A 207 23.56 6.74 -1.39
CA ARG A 207 24.98 6.43 -1.42
C ARG A 207 25.57 6.33 -0.02
N ASN A 208 25.24 7.27 0.89
CA ASN A 208 25.71 7.20 2.26
C ASN A 208 25.32 5.89 2.96
N LEU A 209 24.10 5.38 2.73
CA LEU A 209 23.65 4.12 3.31
C LEU A 209 24.36 2.91 2.68
N LEU A 210 24.53 2.90 1.36
CA LEU A 210 25.24 1.81 0.67
C LEU A 210 26.72 1.77 1.06
N ASP A 211 27.38 2.93 1.18
CA ASP A 211 28.80 3.06 1.59
C ASP A 211 29.07 2.46 2.98
N ILE A 212 28.08 2.49 3.88
CA ILE A 212 28.19 1.92 5.23
C ILE A 212 27.67 0.49 5.33
N GLY A 213 27.27 -0.12 4.19
CA GLY A 213 26.77 -1.49 4.13
C GLY A 213 25.32 -1.68 4.59
N PHE A 214 24.53 -0.62 4.67
CA PHE A 214 23.09 -0.75 4.98
C PHE A 214 22.32 -1.07 3.71
N HIS A 215 21.74 -2.27 3.62
CA HIS A 215 21.08 -2.76 2.41
C HIS A 215 19.55 -2.86 2.51
N ASN A 216 18.95 -2.66 3.69
CA ASN A 216 17.49 -2.70 3.83
C ASN A 216 16.85 -1.36 3.43
N ILE A 217 17.18 -0.95 2.21
CA ILE A 217 16.73 0.29 1.57
C ILE A 217 15.55 0.00 0.67
N TYR A 218 14.50 0.78 0.81
CA TYR A 218 13.36 0.81 -0.09
C TYR A 218 13.29 2.18 -0.75
N VAL A 219 12.94 2.21 -2.03
CA VAL A 219 12.62 3.45 -2.72
C VAL A 219 11.13 3.48 -3.04
N ASN A 220 10.45 4.56 -2.64
CA ASN A 220 9.12 4.88 -3.13
C ASN A 220 9.26 5.80 -4.34
N ALA A 221 8.89 5.32 -5.52
CA ALA A 221 8.85 6.07 -6.76
C ALA A 221 7.40 6.31 -7.19
N THR A 222 6.99 7.56 -7.13
CA THR A 222 5.68 8.00 -7.62
C THR A 222 5.77 8.31 -9.10
N VAL A 223 4.92 7.68 -9.91
CA VAL A 223 4.90 7.89 -11.35
C VAL A 223 3.80 8.87 -11.72
N THR A 224 4.17 9.87 -12.49
CA THR A 224 3.30 10.89 -13.08
C THR A 224 3.62 11.01 -14.56
N ASN A 225 2.89 11.86 -15.29
CA ASN A 225 3.23 12.14 -16.69
C ASN A 225 4.63 12.79 -16.86
N TYR A 226 5.24 13.31 -15.78
CA TYR A 226 6.56 13.96 -15.83
C TYR A 226 7.73 12.97 -15.89
N ASN A 227 7.58 11.77 -15.30
CA ASN A 227 8.66 10.79 -15.22
C ASN A 227 8.30 9.42 -15.85
N LEU A 228 7.20 9.36 -16.59
CA LEU A 228 6.75 8.13 -17.24
C LEU A 228 7.80 7.55 -18.19
N LYS A 229 8.55 8.41 -18.89
CA LYS A 229 9.52 7.99 -19.92
C LYS A 229 10.74 7.28 -19.33
N SER A 230 11.17 7.64 -18.13
CA SER A 230 12.35 7.07 -17.48
C SER A 230 12.06 5.88 -16.55
N VAL A 231 10.80 5.43 -16.46
CA VAL A 231 10.41 4.36 -15.53
C VAL A 231 11.24 3.10 -15.70
N ASP A 232 11.44 2.64 -16.94
CA ASP A 232 12.18 1.39 -17.20
C ASP A 232 13.66 1.51 -16.80
N GLN A 233 14.30 2.65 -17.13
CA GLN A 233 15.68 2.94 -16.72
C GLN A 233 15.80 3.06 -15.19
N THR A 234 14.80 3.66 -14.55
CA THR A 234 14.74 3.79 -13.09
C THR A 234 14.62 2.40 -12.41
N ILE A 235 13.79 1.52 -12.95
CA ILE A 235 13.65 0.14 -12.51
C ILE A 235 14.98 -0.62 -12.64
N GLU A 236 15.66 -0.49 -13.79
CA GLU A 236 16.93 -1.15 -14.06
C GLU A 236 18.00 -0.70 -13.06
N PHE A 237 18.13 0.61 -12.86
CA PHE A 237 19.04 1.16 -11.85
C PHE A 237 18.81 0.59 -10.44
N PHE A 238 17.57 0.48 -9.98
CA PHE A 238 17.28 -0.09 -8.67
C PHE A 238 17.67 -1.57 -8.60
N LYS A 239 17.40 -2.33 -9.65
CA LYS A 239 17.78 -3.76 -9.74
C LYS A 239 19.30 -3.97 -9.71
N GLU A 240 20.04 -3.21 -10.51
CA GLU A 240 21.50 -3.28 -10.57
C GLU A 240 22.16 -2.95 -9.23
N ASN A 241 21.59 -1.99 -8.49
CA ASN A 241 22.11 -1.60 -7.18
C ASN A 241 21.50 -2.40 -6.01
N GLY A 242 20.70 -3.43 -6.28
CA GLY A 242 20.08 -4.26 -5.28
C GLY A 242 19.10 -3.52 -4.36
N ILE A 243 18.56 -2.38 -4.79
CA ILE A 243 17.62 -1.54 -4.03
C ILE A 243 16.20 -2.06 -4.23
N ALA A 244 15.50 -2.34 -3.14
CA ALA A 244 14.07 -2.66 -3.21
C ALA A 244 13.27 -1.39 -3.51
N TYR A 245 12.22 -1.49 -4.33
CA TYR A 245 11.44 -0.33 -4.71
C TYR A 245 9.95 -0.66 -4.81
N LYS A 246 9.15 0.38 -4.67
CA LYS A 246 7.72 0.39 -4.96
C LYS A 246 7.46 1.48 -5.99
N LEU A 247 6.84 1.08 -7.10
CA LEU A 247 6.29 2.00 -8.09
C LEU A 247 4.79 2.14 -7.85
N GLY A 248 4.24 3.30 -8.09
CA GLY A 248 2.81 3.50 -8.06
C GLY A 248 2.41 4.86 -8.59
N GLY A 249 1.17 4.98 -9.03
CA GLY A 249 0.57 6.29 -9.29
C GLY A 249 0.45 7.09 -7.99
N PHE A 250 0.29 8.39 -8.10
CA PHE A 250 -0.02 9.24 -6.97
C PHE A 250 -1.48 9.07 -6.54
N SER A 251 -1.76 9.45 -5.30
CA SER A 251 -3.13 9.59 -4.82
C SER A 251 -3.65 10.98 -5.20
N GLU A 252 -4.84 11.07 -5.77
CA GLU A 252 -5.49 12.34 -6.14
C GLU A 252 -6.01 13.07 -4.89
N LEU A 253 -5.12 13.24 -3.90
CA LEU A 253 -5.36 13.89 -2.61
C LEU A 253 -4.41 15.09 -2.46
N GLY A 254 -4.81 16.06 -1.68
CA GLY A 254 -4.01 17.26 -1.42
C GLY A 254 -3.57 17.92 -2.72
N ARG A 255 -2.27 18.22 -2.88
CA ARG A 255 -1.78 18.84 -4.13
C ARG A 255 -1.95 17.95 -5.37
N GLY A 256 -2.01 16.63 -5.19
CA GLY A 256 -2.24 15.70 -6.31
C GLY A 256 -3.59 15.88 -6.99
N SER A 257 -4.62 16.39 -6.27
CA SER A 257 -5.95 16.65 -6.83
C SER A 257 -6.00 17.87 -7.76
N MET A 258 -5.04 18.78 -7.63
CA MET A 258 -5.01 20.06 -8.34
C MET A 258 -3.97 20.11 -9.47
N ALA A 259 -3.14 19.09 -9.57
CA ALA A 259 -2.01 19.07 -10.51
C ALA A 259 -2.37 18.33 -11.80
N ASP A 260 -1.98 18.89 -12.94
CA ASP A 260 -2.10 18.23 -14.26
C ASP A 260 -0.95 17.25 -14.47
N ILE A 261 -0.97 16.16 -13.70
CA ILE A 261 0.08 15.13 -13.65
C ILE A 261 -0.47 13.72 -13.86
N SER A 262 -1.74 13.62 -14.25
CA SER A 262 -2.46 12.36 -14.35
C SER A 262 -1.91 11.46 -15.45
N LEU A 263 -2.02 10.17 -15.20
CA LEU A 263 -1.78 9.11 -16.17
C LEU A 263 -3.12 8.64 -16.74
N SER A 264 -3.13 8.26 -17.99
CA SER A 264 -4.26 7.57 -18.60
C SER A 264 -4.48 6.20 -17.92
N PHE A 265 -5.65 5.63 -18.12
CA PHE A 265 -5.97 4.29 -17.58
C PHE A 265 -4.96 3.22 -18.05
N GLU A 266 -4.56 3.24 -19.31
CA GLU A 266 -3.61 2.26 -19.85
C GLU A 266 -2.19 2.47 -19.29
N GLU A 267 -1.74 3.71 -19.12
CA GLU A 267 -0.46 4.02 -18.48
C GLU A 267 -0.46 3.59 -17.01
N ARG A 268 -1.51 3.87 -16.24
CA ARG A 268 -1.65 3.39 -14.85
C ARG A 268 -1.58 1.86 -14.78
N LYS A 269 -2.31 1.19 -15.65
CA LYS A 269 -2.31 -0.28 -15.75
C LYS A 269 -0.90 -0.82 -16.07
N GLU A 270 -0.19 -0.21 -17.01
CA GLU A 270 1.17 -0.60 -17.37
C GLU A 270 2.13 -0.46 -16.17
N ILE A 271 2.12 0.67 -15.47
CA ILE A 271 2.97 0.91 -14.30
C ILE A 271 2.70 -0.11 -13.20
N GLU A 272 1.45 -0.36 -12.86
CA GLU A 272 1.08 -1.35 -11.84
C GLU A 272 1.49 -2.78 -12.23
N CYS A 273 1.44 -3.11 -13.53
CA CYS A 273 1.95 -4.37 -14.04
C CYS A 273 3.47 -4.47 -13.91
N LYS A 274 4.21 -3.38 -14.19
CA LYS A 274 5.67 -3.31 -14.04
C LYS A 274 6.08 -3.46 -12.57
N GLU A 275 5.40 -2.80 -11.63
CA GLU A 275 5.66 -2.94 -10.20
C GLU A 275 5.56 -4.41 -9.76
N LYS A 276 4.47 -5.07 -10.09
CA LYS A 276 4.24 -6.47 -9.72
C LYS A 276 5.25 -7.43 -10.35
N SER A 277 5.80 -7.11 -11.51
CA SER A 277 6.83 -7.91 -12.17
C SER A 277 8.22 -7.75 -11.53
N ALA A 278 8.45 -6.66 -10.85
CA ALA A 278 9.74 -6.25 -10.32
C ALA A 278 10.00 -6.74 -8.89
N GLN A 279 8.98 -7.30 -8.21
CA GLN A 279 9.17 -7.84 -6.86
C GLN A 279 10.18 -8.99 -6.89
N ARG A 280 11.13 -8.98 -5.94
CA ARG A 280 12.28 -9.91 -5.84
C ARG A 280 11.93 -11.41 -5.74
N SER A 281 10.66 -11.79 -5.51
CA SER A 281 10.31 -13.21 -5.50
C SER A 281 10.19 -13.71 -6.93
N ALA A 282 10.95 -14.73 -7.27
CA ALA A 282 10.82 -15.48 -8.53
C ALA A 282 9.39 -16.01 -8.75
N PHE A 283 8.59 -16.09 -7.70
CA PHE A 283 7.20 -16.50 -7.71
C PHE A 283 6.29 -15.35 -7.31
N LEU A 284 5.25 -15.12 -8.09
CA LEU A 284 4.16 -14.23 -7.70
C LEU A 284 3.50 -14.81 -6.44
N LYS A 285 3.35 -13.97 -5.41
CA LYS A 285 2.60 -14.39 -4.23
C LYS A 285 1.16 -14.71 -4.61
N PRO A 286 0.61 -15.84 -4.16
CA PRO A 286 -0.81 -16.11 -4.36
C PRO A 286 -1.65 -15.02 -3.70
N PHE A 287 -2.84 -14.80 -4.23
CA PHE A 287 -3.79 -13.91 -3.57
C PHE A 287 -4.15 -14.46 -2.19
N THR A 288 -4.14 -13.58 -1.20
CA THR A 288 -4.82 -13.84 0.06
C THR A 288 -6.26 -13.35 -0.04
N ILE A 289 -7.18 -14.09 0.55
CA ILE A 289 -8.57 -13.66 0.67
C ILE A 289 -8.61 -12.41 1.57
N LYS A 290 -9.26 -11.36 1.08
CA LYS A 290 -9.37 -10.07 1.77
C LYS A 290 -10.83 -9.70 1.89
N GLU A 291 -11.24 -9.27 3.06
CA GLU A 291 -12.56 -8.67 3.27
C GLU A 291 -12.49 -7.14 3.37
N SER A 292 -11.31 -6.58 3.60
CA SER A 292 -11.05 -5.14 3.64
C SER A 292 -9.65 -4.81 3.13
N CYS A 293 -9.35 -3.52 2.94
CA CYS A 293 -7.98 -3.06 2.66
C CYS A 293 -7.07 -3.11 3.89
N GLY A 294 -7.60 -3.43 5.06
CA GLY A 294 -6.86 -3.44 6.33
C GLY A 294 -6.79 -2.08 7.03
N LEU A 295 -7.62 -1.11 6.62
CA LEU A 295 -7.73 0.21 7.23
C LEU A 295 -7.87 0.09 8.76
N GLY A 296 -6.92 0.67 9.50
CA GLY A 296 -6.90 0.64 10.97
C GLY A 296 -6.71 -0.75 11.60
N LEU A 297 -6.59 -1.82 10.79
CA LEU A 297 -6.41 -3.19 11.28
C LEU A 297 -4.97 -3.69 11.13
N GLY A 298 -4.24 -3.21 10.12
CA GLY A 298 -2.85 -3.55 9.88
C GLY A 298 -1.88 -2.49 10.36
N GLU A 299 -2.28 -1.24 10.27
CA GLU A 299 -1.50 -0.07 10.64
C GLU A 299 -2.41 1.10 11.02
N PHE A 300 -1.90 2.05 11.77
CA PHE A 300 -2.54 3.33 12.07
C PHE A 300 -1.50 4.45 12.08
N VAL A 301 -1.94 5.70 12.07
CA VAL A 301 -1.04 6.85 12.09
C VAL A 301 -1.37 7.78 13.25
N ILE A 302 -0.33 8.36 13.83
CA ILE A 302 -0.42 9.45 14.80
C ILE A 302 0.25 10.67 14.19
N ASN A 303 -0.50 11.75 14.11
CA ASN A 303 -0.03 13.00 13.52
C ASN A 303 0.69 13.90 14.56
N PRO A 304 1.30 15.03 14.16
CA PRO A 304 2.08 15.88 15.07
C PRO A 304 1.29 16.46 16.24
N VAL A 305 -0.03 16.54 16.19
CA VAL A 305 -0.88 17.05 17.28
C VAL A 305 -1.49 15.94 18.14
N GLY A 306 -1.07 14.69 17.91
CA GLY A 306 -1.50 13.52 18.67
C GLY A 306 -2.84 12.93 18.24
N ASP A 307 -3.40 13.37 17.12
CA ASP A 307 -4.57 12.74 16.54
C ASP A 307 -4.22 11.39 15.93
N ILE A 308 -5.10 10.42 16.14
CA ILE A 308 -4.95 9.05 15.66
C ILE A 308 -5.92 8.81 14.52
N PHE A 309 -5.41 8.31 13.39
CA PHE A 309 -6.20 8.00 12.20
C PHE A 309 -5.99 6.56 11.75
N ALA A 310 -7.01 5.99 11.13
CA ALA A 310 -6.97 4.64 10.61
C ALA A 310 -6.03 4.47 9.40
N CYS A 311 -5.71 5.55 8.68
CA CYS A 311 -4.83 5.54 7.51
C CYS A 311 -4.15 6.91 7.34
N LYS A 312 -2.87 6.89 6.97
CA LYS A 312 -2.09 8.11 6.69
C LYS A 312 -2.61 8.94 5.50
N LEU A 313 -3.41 8.35 4.62
CA LEU A 313 -4.05 9.05 3.50
C LEU A 313 -5.42 9.61 3.87
N LEU A 314 -5.94 9.34 5.06
CA LEU A 314 -7.27 9.71 5.55
C LEU A 314 -7.16 10.43 6.89
N GLU A 315 -6.35 11.50 6.94
CA GLU A 315 -6.28 12.42 8.09
C GLU A 315 -7.47 13.39 8.05
N THR A 316 -8.69 12.84 8.11
CA THR A 316 -9.97 13.58 8.12
C THR A 316 -10.79 13.18 9.34
N ASP A 317 -11.72 14.03 9.76
CA ASP A 317 -12.55 13.79 10.93
C ASP A 317 -13.36 12.49 10.83
N ASP A 318 -13.80 12.10 9.64
CA ASP A 318 -14.52 10.84 9.39
C ASP A 318 -13.72 9.59 9.72
N TYR A 319 -12.39 9.67 9.68
CA TYR A 319 -11.47 8.55 9.92
C TYR A 319 -10.58 8.75 11.15
N LYS A 320 -10.88 9.77 11.95
CA LYS A 320 -10.19 10.04 13.20
C LYS A 320 -10.67 9.07 14.29
N LEU A 321 -9.76 8.30 14.84
CA LEU A 321 -10.03 7.31 15.88
C LEU A 321 -9.93 7.90 17.28
N GLY A 322 -9.22 9.02 17.46
CA GLY A 322 -9.06 9.67 18.75
C GLY A 322 -7.86 10.62 18.82
N ASN A 323 -7.46 10.97 20.02
CA ASN A 323 -6.27 11.79 20.26
C ASN A 323 -5.56 11.32 21.53
N ILE A 324 -4.24 11.17 21.50
CA ILE A 324 -3.43 10.61 22.61
C ILE A 324 -3.52 11.41 23.92
N ARG A 325 -3.87 12.69 23.85
CA ARG A 325 -4.08 13.54 25.04
C ARG A 325 -5.43 13.34 25.71
N LYS A 326 -6.40 12.76 24.97
CA LYS A 326 -7.79 12.60 25.41
C LYS A 326 -8.15 11.14 25.70
N ASN A 327 -7.51 10.23 25.02
CA ASN A 327 -7.83 8.81 25.02
C ASN A 327 -6.59 7.97 25.29
N LYS A 328 -6.73 6.91 26.10
CA LYS A 328 -5.70 5.87 26.12
C LYS A 328 -5.76 5.09 24.82
N LEU A 329 -4.63 4.75 24.25
CA LEU A 329 -4.55 4.02 22.99
C LEU A 329 -5.35 2.69 23.04
N ALA A 330 -5.28 1.99 24.15
CA ALA A 330 -6.04 0.75 24.37
C ALA A 330 -7.57 0.94 24.29
N ASP A 331 -8.06 2.10 24.72
CA ASP A 331 -9.51 2.38 24.76
C ASP A 331 -10.06 2.67 23.36
N ILE A 332 -9.23 3.19 22.45
CA ILE A 332 -9.64 3.55 21.07
C ILE A 332 -10.08 2.31 20.30
N TYR A 333 -9.42 1.17 20.52
CA TYR A 333 -9.76 -0.09 19.82
C TYR A 333 -10.82 -0.92 20.56
N ASN A 334 -11.48 -0.38 21.58
CA ASN A 334 -12.53 -1.06 22.35
C ASN A 334 -13.94 -0.44 22.21
N HIS A 335 -14.13 0.62 21.38
CA HIS A 335 -15.36 1.39 21.30
C HIS A 335 -15.90 1.55 19.87
N LYS A 336 -16.72 2.61 19.65
CA LYS A 336 -17.43 2.92 18.38
C LYS A 336 -16.52 3.03 17.16
N GLU A 337 -15.25 3.36 17.35
CA GLU A 337 -14.26 3.46 16.30
C GLU A 337 -14.05 2.10 15.61
N ILE A 338 -14.24 1.00 16.34
CA ILE A 338 -14.27 -0.35 15.77
C ILE A 338 -15.41 -0.53 14.77
N GLU A 339 -16.59 0.03 15.05
CA GLU A 339 -17.72 -0.05 14.12
C GLU A 339 -17.38 0.62 12.77
N LEU A 340 -16.67 1.76 12.81
CA LEU A 340 -16.17 2.41 11.59
C LEU A 340 -15.24 1.46 10.83
N LEU A 341 -14.26 0.86 11.51
CA LEU A 341 -13.29 -0.03 10.88
C LEU A 341 -13.95 -1.30 10.32
N GLU A 342 -14.86 -1.90 11.07
CA GLU A 342 -15.64 -3.07 10.63
C GLU A 342 -16.55 -2.75 9.45
N SER A 343 -17.09 -1.53 9.37
CA SER A 343 -17.93 -1.11 8.25
C SER A 343 -17.17 -0.99 6.92
N GLN A 344 -15.82 -0.90 6.96
CA GLN A 344 -14.97 -0.76 5.77
C GLN A 344 -14.66 -2.09 5.08
N ASN A 345 -15.52 -3.09 5.21
CA ASN A 345 -15.37 -4.37 4.54
C ASN A 345 -16.29 -4.51 3.33
N ILE A 346 -15.99 -5.48 2.46
CA ILE A 346 -16.72 -5.73 1.21
C ILE A 346 -18.22 -6.06 1.37
N HIS A 347 -18.66 -6.38 2.58
CA HIS A 347 -20.07 -6.69 2.85
C HIS A 347 -20.89 -5.42 3.11
N HIS A 348 -20.23 -4.30 3.44
CA HIS A 348 -20.86 -3.01 3.71
C HIS A 348 -20.62 -1.98 2.62
N LEU A 349 -19.53 -2.14 1.81
CA LEU A 349 -19.20 -1.19 0.75
C LEU A 349 -20.15 -1.30 -0.45
N SER A 350 -20.60 -0.16 -0.95
CA SER A 350 -21.54 -0.07 -2.07
C SER A 350 -21.01 -0.80 -3.31
N GLY A 351 -21.80 -1.76 -3.83
CA GLY A 351 -21.45 -2.54 -5.03
C GLY A 351 -20.40 -3.64 -4.82
N CYS A 352 -19.72 -3.70 -3.68
CA CYS A 352 -18.77 -4.78 -3.40
C CYS A 352 -19.47 -6.11 -3.11
N GLN A 353 -20.67 -6.10 -2.49
CA GLN A 353 -21.41 -7.30 -2.10
C GLN A 353 -21.65 -8.24 -3.29
N THR A 354 -21.88 -7.69 -4.47
CA THR A 354 -22.15 -8.45 -5.70
C THR A 354 -20.95 -8.55 -6.63
N CYS A 355 -19.83 -7.91 -6.29
CA CYS A 355 -18.62 -7.91 -7.12
C CYS A 355 -17.96 -9.29 -7.14
N SER A 356 -17.65 -9.79 -8.33
CA SER A 356 -16.98 -11.08 -8.50
C SER A 356 -15.50 -11.09 -8.06
N PHE A 357 -14.89 -9.94 -7.88
CA PHE A 357 -13.50 -9.80 -7.41
C PHE A 357 -13.39 -9.41 -5.92
N ARG A 358 -14.49 -9.34 -5.19
CA ARG A 358 -14.53 -8.78 -3.84
C ARG A 358 -13.49 -9.34 -2.88
N TYR A 359 -13.32 -10.67 -2.85
CA TYR A 359 -12.37 -11.33 -1.95
C TYR A 359 -10.90 -11.26 -2.42
N LEU A 360 -10.67 -10.95 -3.68
CA LEU A 360 -9.32 -10.72 -4.22
C LEU A 360 -8.92 -9.26 -4.09
N CYS A 361 -9.89 -8.35 -4.18
CA CYS A 361 -9.71 -6.90 -4.10
C CYS A 361 -9.72 -6.37 -2.66
N GLY A 362 -10.64 -6.86 -1.81
CA GLY A 362 -10.84 -6.35 -0.44
C GLY A 362 -11.42 -4.93 -0.39
N GLY A 363 -12.16 -4.51 -1.44
CA GLY A 363 -12.78 -3.18 -1.49
C GLY A 363 -11.87 -2.05 -2.02
N GLY A 364 -10.66 -2.38 -2.48
CA GLY A 364 -9.73 -1.37 -3.01
C GLY A 364 -9.14 -0.44 -1.95
N CYS A 365 -8.49 0.64 -2.38
CA CYS A 365 -7.96 1.67 -1.49
C CYS A 365 -9.09 2.60 -1.00
N ARG A 366 -9.41 2.57 0.30
CA ARG A 366 -10.49 3.38 0.85
C ARG A 366 -10.25 4.88 0.70
N ALA A 367 -8.99 5.32 0.81
CA ALA A 367 -8.65 6.72 0.62
C ALA A 367 -8.98 7.21 -0.81
N GLN A 368 -8.63 6.41 -1.82
CA GLN A 368 -8.90 6.73 -3.22
C GLN A 368 -10.40 6.80 -3.49
N HIS A 369 -11.15 5.81 -2.99
CA HIS A 369 -12.61 5.79 -3.15
C HIS A 369 -13.29 6.96 -2.41
N TYR A 370 -12.89 7.22 -1.15
CA TYR A 370 -13.42 8.33 -0.36
C TYR A 370 -13.20 9.67 -1.05
N TYR A 371 -12.00 9.90 -1.57
CA TYR A 371 -11.70 11.13 -2.28
C TYR A 371 -12.64 11.39 -3.46
N HIS A 372 -12.89 10.36 -4.29
CA HIS A 372 -13.73 10.52 -5.49
C HIS A 372 -15.23 10.56 -5.17
N THR A 373 -15.67 9.95 -4.08
CA THR A 373 -17.11 9.83 -3.75
C THR A 373 -17.56 10.72 -2.61
N ASN A 374 -16.62 11.21 -1.80
CA ASN A 374 -16.88 11.91 -0.53
C ASN A 374 -17.83 11.12 0.40
N ASP A 375 -17.74 9.78 0.35
CA ASP A 375 -18.56 8.86 1.12
C ASP A 375 -17.68 7.75 1.70
N ILE A 376 -17.75 7.54 3.02
CA ILE A 376 -16.97 6.51 3.73
C ILE A 376 -17.27 5.09 3.22
N HIS A 377 -18.43 4.84 2.66
CA HIS A 377 -18.83 3.57 2.03
C HIS A 377 -18.85 3.64 0.50
N GLY A 378 -18.54 4.79 -0.07
CA GLY A 378 -18.54 5.02 -1.49
C GLY A 378 -17.51 4.15 -2.24
N VAL A 379 -17.81 3.84 -3.49
CA VAL A 379 -16.93 3.06 -4.38
C VAL A 379 -16.88 3.73 -5.75
N ASP A 380 -15.70 4.18 -6.13
CA ASP A 380 -15.45 4.70 -7.46
C ASP A 380 -15.33 3.55 -8.47
N ARG A 381 -16.11 3.64 -9.55
CA ARG A 381 -16.16 2.63 -10.60
C ARG A 381 -14.91 2.60 -11.47
N SER A 382 -14.26 3.73 -11.70
CA SER A 382 -13.04 3.80 -12.51
C SER A 382 -11.88 3.06 -11.83
N GLU A 383 -11.72 3.28 -10.52
CA GLU A 383 -10.76 2.54 -9.70
C GLU A 383 -11.09 1.04 -9.65
N CYS A 384 -12.37 0.68 -9.54
CA CYS A 384 -12.80 -0.71 -9.60
C CYS A 384 -12.42 -1.37 -10.92
N GLN A 385 -12.61 -0.69 -12.06
CA GLN A 385 -12.25 -1.22 -13.37
C GLN A 385 -10.75 -1.48 -13.48
N LEU A 386 -9.93 -0.53 -13.06
CA LEU A 386 -8.47 -0.70 -13.04
C LEU A 386 -8.05 -1.89 -12.18
N LEU A 387 -8.56 -1.98 -10.95
CA LEU A 387 -8.24 -3.08 -10.05
C LEU A 387 -8.68 -4.44 -10.60
N GLN A 388 -9.83 -4.52 -11.26
CA GLN A 388 -10.29 -5.77 -11.89
C GLN A 388 -9.37 -6.21 -13.02
N GLU A 389 -8.90 -5.28 -13.86
CA GLU A 389 -7.92 -5.59 -14.91
C GLU A 389 -6.57 -6.06 -14.34
N LEU A 390 -6.09 -5.39 -13.30
CA LEU A 390 -4.86 -5.79 -12.61
C LEU A 390 -4.98 -7.17 -11.95
N ILE A 391 -6.12 -7.47 -11.34
CA ILE A 391 -6.38 -8.78 -10.73
C ILE A 391 -6.41 -9.87 -11.81
N LYS A 392 -7.09 -9.66 -12.93
CA LYS A 392 -7.12 -10.62 -14.04
C LYS A 392 -5.72 -10.90 -14.59
N ASN A 393 -4.93 -9.85 -14.80
CA ASN A 393 -3.55 -9.98 -15.22
C ASN A 393 -2.72 -10.80 -14.23
N GLN A 394 -2.84 -10.51 -12.94
CA GLN A 394 -2.12 -11.26 -11.91
C GLN A 394 -2.60 -12.73 -11.80
N MET A 395 -3.91 -12.98 -11.91
CA MET A 395 -4.47 -14.34 -11.94
C MET A 395 -3.83 -15.16 -13.07
N TYR A 396 -3.78 -14.60 -14.27
CA TYR A 396 -3.20 -15.26 -15.45
C TYR A 396 -1.70 -15.53 -15.25
N ARG A 397 -0.95 -14.56 -14.75
CA ARG A 397 0.51 -14.71 -14.52
C ARG A 397 0.82 -15.77 -13.48
N ILE A 398 0.09 -15.80 -12.36
CA ILE A 398 0.23 -16.84 -11.34
C ILE A 398 -0.06 -18.20 -11.95
N TRP A 399 -1.13 -18.30 -12.75
CA TRP A 399 -1.49 -19.54 -13.43
C TRP A 399 -0.36 -20.05 -14.33
N LYS A 400 0.16 -19.20 -15.21
CA LYS A 400 1.25 -19.59 -16.13
C LYS A 400 2.52 -20.02 -15.41
N GLN A 401 2.84 -19.45 -14.25
CA GLN A 401 3.96 -19.92 -13.43
C GLN A 401 3.73 -21.32 -12.89
N THR A 402 2.49 -21.66 -12.50
CA THR A 402 2.18 -23.01 -11.98
C THR A 402 2.12 -24.08 -13.07
N GLU A 403 1.93 -23.73 -14.34
CA GLU A 403 2.01 -24.68 -15.46
C GLU A 403 3.47 -25.03 -15.85
N MET A 404 4.43 -24.18 -15.46
CA MET A 404 5.86 -24.37 -15.77
C MET A 404 6.61 -25.16 -14.69
N THR A 405 5.97 -25.40 -13.54
CA THR A 405 6.50 -26.22 -12.43
C THR A 405 5.79 -27.57 -12.37
#